data_bc1e9411c98d0b12c1dc8ccb4bacd66f
#
_entry.id   bc1e9411c98d0b12c1dc8ccb4bacd66f
#
_cell.length_a   1.000
_cell.length_b   1.000
_cell.length_c   1.000
_cell.angle_alpha   90.00
_cell.angle_beta   90.00
_cell.angle_gamma   90.00
#
_symmetry.space_group_name_H-M   'P 1'
#
loop_
_entity.id
_entity.type
_entity.pdbx_description
1 polymer ?
#
loop_
_entity_poly.entity_id
_entity_poly.type
_entity_poly.pdbx_seq_one_letter_code
_entity_poly.pdbx_strand_id
1 'polypeptide(L)'
;MSVVIVGGNECMVRRYEDLCREYSCKAKVFAKPDRGMQNFGNPDLLVLFTGTMSHKMLSIAMGQAKKKNIPVAHSATSSVSALKNILDI
;
A
#
# COMPACT_ATOMS: atom_id res chain seq x y z
N MET A 1 -12.58 -5.75 -3.30
CA MET A 1 -11.93 -4.72 -2.46
C MET A 1 -10.69 -4.20 -3.17
N SER A 2 -10.45 -2.91 -3.14
CA SER A 2 -9.27 -2.28 -3.73
C SER A 2 -8.27 -1.92 -2.65
N VAL A 3 -7.02 -2.29 -2.86
CA VAL A 3 -5.93 -2.02 -1.91
C VAL A 3 -4.81 -1.28 -2.65
N VAL A 4 -4.33 -0.21 -2.06
CA VAL A 4 -3.14 0.49 -2.53
C VAL A 4 -2.03 0.25 -1.52
N ILE A 5 -0.88 -0.19 -2.00
CA ILE A 5 0.29 -0.46 -1.17
C ILE A 5 1.37 0.53 -1.55
N VAL A 6 1.90 1.25 -0.57
CA VAL A 6 2.97 2.22 -0.78
C VAL A 6 4.20 1.78 0.01
N GLY A 7 5.35 1.79 -0.64
CA GLY A 7 6.58 1.28 -0.07
C GLY A 7 6.81 -0.16 -0.44
N GLY A 8 7.63 -0.84 0.34
CA GLY A 8 7.99 -2.22 0.07
C GLY A 8 9.20 -2.32 -0.84
N ASN A 9 9.51 -3.54 -1.23
CA ASN A 9 10.65 -3.85 -2.07
C ASN A 9 10.16 -4.13 -3.50
N GLU A 10 10.81 -3.53 -4.49
CA GLU A 10 10.46 -3.73 -5.89
C GLU A 10 10.42 -5.19 -6.29
N CYS A 11 11.32 -5.99 -5.73
CA CYS A 11 11.37 -7.43 -6.01
C CYS A 11 10.15 -8.18 -5.47
N MET A 12 9.41 -7.56 -4.58
CA MET A 12 8.25 -8.17 -3.91
C MET A 12 6.91 -7.74 -4.48
N VAL A 13 6.90 -6.80 -5.43
CA VAL A 13 5.65 -6.24 -5.98
C VAL A 13 4.70 -7.34 -6.44
N ARG A 14 5.20 -8.28 -7.22
CA ARG A 14 4.38 -9.37 -7.74
C ARG A 14 3.82 -10.24 -6.63
N ARG A 15 4.60 -10.49 -5.58
CA ARG A 15 4.15 -11.27 -4.43
C ARG A 15 3.04 -10.56 -3.66
N TYR A 16 3.14 -9.25 -3.52
CA TYR A 16 2.08 -8.45 -2.89
C TYR A 16 0.79 -8.53 -3.70
N GLU A 17 0.90 -8.40 -5.03
CA GLU A 17 -0.23 -8.48 -5.92
C GLU A 17 -0.88 -9.86 -5.88
N ASP A 18 -0.08 -10.92 -5.89
CA ASP A 18 -0.58 -12.30 -5.83
C ASP A 18 -1.30 -12.56 -4.50
N LEU A 19 -0.73 -12.07 -3.40
CA LEU A 19 -1.35 -12.24 -2.09
C LEU A 19 -2.70 -11.51 -2.02
N CYS A 20 -2.76 -10.29 -2.52
CA CYS A 20 -4.02 -9.54 -2.56
C CYS A 20 -5.07 -10.27 -3.39
N ARG A 21 -4.64 -10.88 -4.49
CA ARG A 21 -5.54 -11.65 -5.35
C ARG A 21 -6.13 -12.86 -4.62
N GLU A 22 -5.33 -13.50 -3.75
CA GLU A 22 -5.81 -14.61 -2.91
C GLU A 22 -6.94 -14.17 -1.98
N TYR A 23 -6.95 -12.92 -1.58
CA TYR A 23 -7.99 -12.33 -0.74
C TYR A 23 -9.07 -11.61 -1.56
N SER A 24 -9.12 -11.89 -2.87
CA SER A 24 -10.07 -11.28 -3.80
C SER A 24 -9.97 -9.75 -3.83
N CYS A 25 -8.76 -9.23 -3.65
CA CYS A 25 -8.48 -7.81 -3.68
C CYS A 25 -7.73 -7.42 -4.94
N LYS A 26 -8.04 -6.24 -5.47
CA LYS A 26 -7.23 -5.61 -6.52
C LYS A 26 -6.15 -4.79 -5.84
N ALA A 27 -4.91 -5.01 -6.21
CA ALA A 27 -3.79 -4.31 -5.61
C ALA A 27 -3.10 -3.39 -6.60
N LYS A 28 -2.71 -2.22 -6.12
CA LYS A 28 -1.85 -1.29 -6.84
C LYS A 28 -0.68 -0.99 -5.92
N VAL A 29 0.55 -1.26 -6.39
CA VAL A 29 1.74 -1.18 -5.56
C VAL A 29 2.66 -0.06 -6.07
N PHE A 30 3.05 0.84 -5.18
CA PHE A 30 4.01 1.91 -5.46
C PHE A 30 5.25 1.67 -4.62
N ALA A 31 6.19 0.86 -5.14
CA ALA A 31 7.45 0.57 -4.47
C ALA A 31 8.44 1.72 -4.58
N LYS A 32 8.26 2.61 -5.56
CA LYS A 32 9.05 3.82 -5.73
C LYS A 32 8.14 5.03 -5.93
N PRO A 33 8.68 6.27 -5.82
CA PRO A 33 7.92 7.46 -6.17
C PRO A 33 7.42 7.38 -7.62
N ASP A 34 6.14 7.65 -7.80
CA ASP A 34 5.47 7.55 -9.09
C ASP A 34 4.42 8.65 -9.19
N ARG A 35 4.16 9.12 -10.40
CA ARG A 35 3.11 10.12 -10.63
C ARG A 35 1.74 9.63 -10.20
N GLY A 36 1.49 8.33 -10.32
CA GLY A 36 0.23 7.73 -9.88
C GLY A 36 -0.05 7.89 -8.40
N MET A 37 0.98 8.16 -7.59
CA MET A 37 0.82 8.43 -6.17
C MET A 37 0.09 9.74 -5.89
N GLN A 38 0.08 10.66 -6.86
CA GLN A 38 -0.62 11.93 -6.71
C GLN A 38 -2.14 11.75 -6.74
N ASN A 39 -2.62 10.67 -7.35
CA ASN A 39 -4.04 10.38 -7.41
C ASN A 39 -4.24 8.89 -7.71
N PHE A 40 -4.25 8.06 -6.69
CA PHE A 40 -4.48 6.62 -6.84
C PHE A 40 -5.95 6.21 -6.66
N GLY A 41 -6.86 7.16 -6.74
CA GLY A 41 -8.28 6.88 -6.64
C GLY A 41 -8.77 6.74 -5.20
N ASN A 42 -9.82 5.98 -5.01
CA ASN A 42 -10.43 5.72 -3.70
C ASN A 42 -10.34 4.23 -3.36
N PRO A 43 -9.18 3.76 -2.92
CA PRO A 43 -9.09 2.36 -2.49
C PRO A 43 -9.86 2.14 -1.19
N ASP A 44 -10.19 0.89 -0.95
CA ASP A 44 -10.85 0.50 0.30
C ASP A 44 -9.86 0.46 1.47
N LEU A 45 -8.58 0.29 1.16
CA LEU A 45 -7.51 0.23 2.16
C LEU A 45 -6.21 0.75 1.57
N LEU A 46 -5.49 1.53 2.35
CA LEU A 46 -4.15 2.00 2.01
C LEU A 46 -3.16 1.36 2.98
N VAL A 47 -2.20 0.60 2.44
CA VAL A 47 -1.15 -0.04 3.23
C VAL A 47 0.14 0.73 3.07
N LEU A 48 0.76 1.11 4.19
CA LEU A 48 2.01 1.86 4.20
C LEU A 48 3.11 1.03 4.85
N PHE A 49 4.11 0.66 4.06
CA PHE A 49 5.32 0.00 4.58
C PHE A 49 6.34 1.08 4.96
N THR A 50 6.17 1.65 6.14
CA THR A 50 6.89 2.85 6.56
C THR A 50 8.40 2.68 6.63
N GLY A 51 8.89 1.47 6.88
CA GLY A 51 10.33 1.20 6.94
C GLY A 51 11.04 1.31 5.59
N THR A 52 10.30 1.30 4.49
CA THR A 52 10.85 1.36 3.13
C THR A 52 10.33 2.55 2.33
N MET A 53 9.68 3.50 2.99
CA MET A 53 9.14 4.70 2.35
C MET A 53 10.01 5.90 2.65
N SER A 54 10.14 6.80 1.66
CA SER A 54 10.72 8.12 1.91
C SER A 54 9.68 9.01 2.59
N HIS A 55 10.14 10.07 3.24
CA HIS A 55 9.24 11.07 3.82
C HIS A 55 8.29 11.66 2.78
N LYS A 56 8.79 11.88 1.58
CA LYS A 56 7.98 12.44 0.50
C LYS A 56 6.83 11.49 0.13
N MET A 57 7.13 10.20 -0.01
CA MET A 57 6.11 9.19 -0.31
C MET A 57 5.07 9.12 0.80
N LEU A 58 5.53 9.13 2.05
CA LEU A 58 4.64 9.08 3.19
C LEU A 58 3.70 10.29 3.24
N SER A 59 4.26 11.49 3.02
CA SER A 59 3.45 12.72 3.01
C SER A 59 2.37 12.70 1.93
N ILE A 60 2.72 12.28 0.72
CA ILE A 60 1.78 12.20 -0.39
C ILE A 60 0.66 11.21 -0.06
N ALA A 61 1.02 10.01 0.41
CA ALA A 61 0.06 8.96 0.72
C ALA A 61 -0.88 9.37 1.85
N MET A 62 -0.34 9.92 2.93
CA MET A 62 -1.14 10.37 4.07
C MET A 62 -2.04 11.54 3.71
N GLY A 63 -1.55 12.45 2.85
CA GLY A 63 -2.35 13.56 2.37
C GLY A 63 -3.59 13.09 1.63
N GLN A 64 -3.46 12.10 0.77
CA GLN A 64 -4.59 11.54 0.04
C GLN A 64 -5.52 10.76 0.96
N ALA A 65 -4.99 10.01 1.91
CA ALA A 65 -5.78 9.25 2.86
C ALA A 65 -6.67 10.18 3.69
N LYS A 66 -6.13 11.30 4.17
CA LYS A 66 -6.89 12.29 4.91
C LYS A 66 -7.96 12.93 4.05
N LYS A 67 -7.59 13.35 2.84
CA LYS A 67 -8.50 14.04 1.93
C LYS A 67 -9.69 13.19 1.54
N LYS A 68 -9.48 11.89 1.38
CA LYS A 68 -10.50 10.96 0.88
C LYS A 68 -11.06 10.03 1.95
N ASN A 69 -10.66 10.19 3.20
CA ASN A 69 -11.06 9.31 4.32
C ASN A 69 -10.80 7.84 4.05
N ILE A 70 -9.61 7.54 3.53
CA ILE A 70 -9.21 6.17 3.22
C ILE A 70 -8.65 5.51 4.48
N PRO A 71 -9.13 4.31 4.86
CA PRO A 71 -8.53 3.58 5.98
C PRO A 71 -7.07 3.26 5.69
N VAL A 72 -6.21 3.43 6.69
CA VAL A 72 -4.76 3.26 6.55
C VAL A 72 -4.27 2.17 7.51
N ALA A 73 -3.46 1.25 6.99
CA ALA A 73 -2.74 0.28 7.79
C ALA A 73 -1.24 0.54 7.67
N HIS A 74 -0.55 0.63 8.80
CA HIS A 74 0.89 0.87 8.84
C HIS A 74 1.63 -0.41 9.18
N SER A 75 2.77 -0.62 8.56
CA SER A 75 3.69 -1.69 8.94
C SER A 75 5.12 -1.20 8.79
N ALA A 76 5.95 -1.43 9.80
CA ALA A 76 7.37 -1.10 9.73
C ALA A 76 8.13 -2.07 8.82
N THR A 77 7.62 -3.30 8.66
CA THR A 77 8.24 -4.31 7.80
C THR A 77 7.44 -4.45 6.51
N SER A 78 8.16 -4.71 5.42
CA SER A 78 7.55 -4.87 4.09
C SER A 78 7.46 -6.34 3.67
N SER A 79 7.39 -7.26 4.63
CA SER A 79 7.31 -8.68 4.35
C SER A 79 5.91 -9.08 3.88
N VAL A 80 5.84 -10.19 3.15
CA VAL A 80 4.57 -10.78 2.73
C VAL A 80 3.72 -11.18 3.95
N SER A 81 4.37 -11.66 5.02
CA SER A 81 3.69 -12.00 6.26
C SER A 81 3.01 -10.80 6.89
N ALA A 82 3.66 -9.64 6.87
CA ALA A 82 3.07 -8.41 7.40
C ALA A 82 1.83 -8.02 6.60
N LEU A 83 1.90 -8.10 5.27
CA LEU A 83 0.76 -7.80 4.40
C LEU A 83 -0.37 -8.80 4.64
N LYS A 84 -0.06 -10.08 4.79
CA LYS A 84 -1.05 -11.11 5.07
C LYS A 84 -1.80 -10.81 6.37
N ASN A 85 -1.09 -10.42 7.41
CA ASN A 85 -1.70 -10.07 8.69
C ASN A 85 -2.66 -8.89 8.57
N ILE A 86 -2.31 -7.92 7.73
CA ILE A 86 -3.16 -6.76 7.46
C ILE A 86 -4.44 -7.18 6.72
N LEU A 87 -4.31 -8.04 5.72
CA LEU A 87 -5.44 -8.48 4.90
C LEU A 87 -6.32 -9.49 5.61
N ASP A 88 -5.79 -10.21 6.58
CA ASP A 88 -6.45 -11.32 7.26
C ASP A 88 -7.22 -10.86 8.52
N ILE A 89 -7.84 -9.72 8.45
CA ILE A 89 -8.62 -9.16 9.56
C ILE A 89 -10.07 -9.55 9.45
#